data_9d5f6fbe499d43bd60a99243208292e9
#
_entry.id   9d5f6fbe499d43bd60a99243208292e9
#
_cell.length_a   1.000
_cell.length_b   1.000
_cell.length_c   1.000
_cell.angle_alpha   90.00
_cell.angle_beta   90.00
_cell.angle_gamma   90.00
#
_symmetry.space_group_name_H-M   'P 1'
#
loop_
_entity.id
_entity.type
_entity.pdbx_description
1 polymer ?
#
loop_
_entity_poly.entity_id
_entity_poly.type
_entity_poly.pdbx_seq_one_letter_code
_entity_poly.pdbx_strand_id
1 'polypeptide(L)'
;RVALLHAEMLVKAGAQVSLFTLEGEAEWYHEGDFHFPVLSAEREKLQGTLDLAVATMWNTAEFVEQSSKIRKKKYLVQNFEVGFYPPGSPYRIATSATYRMRSPMEYVTISKWCQNWLREEYHTEAVYLPNGIDPSFYPKRGRDLQGKIRILIEGDCSAEHKNVDESFRIVEQLDLEKFEIWYMSYNGNPKSWYRVDRFL
;
A
#
# COMPACT_ATOMS: atom_id res chain seq x y z
N ARG A 1 -0.66 4.00 5.88
CA ARG A 1 -1.14 5.40 5.86
C ARG A 1 -2.42 5.58 5.02
N VAL A 2 -2.52 5.02 3.82
CA VAL A 2 -3.73 5.14 2.95
C VAL A 2 -4.98 4.63 3.67
N ALA A 3 -4.94 3.45 4.26
CA ALA A 3 -6.07 2.87 5.01
C ALA A 3 -6.52 3.77 6.17
N LEU A 4 -5.58 4.42 6.87
CA LEU A 4 -5.89 5.35 7.97
C LEU A 4 -6.62 6.60 7.46
N LEU A 5 -6.17 7.15 6.35
CA LEU A 5 -6.84 8.32 5.74
C LEU A 5 -8.25 7.98 5.26
N HIS A 6 -8.45 6.79 4.68
CA HIS A 6 -9.78 6.33 4.29
C HIS A 6 -10.68 6.12 5.51
N ALA A 7 -10.16 5.53 6.60
CA ALA A 7 -10.89 5.36 7.84
C ALA A 7 -11.33 6.72 8.43
N GLU A 8 -10.42 7.69 8.46
CA GLU A 8 -10.70 9.04 8.94
C GLU A 8 -11.75 9.76 8.07
N MET A 9 -11.72 9.57 6.76
CA MET A 9 -12.74 10.11 5.86
C MET A 9 -14.12 9.48 6.12
N LEU A 10 -14.18 8.18 6.43
CA LEU A 10 -15.42 7.51 6.77
C LEU A 10 -15.99 8.02 8.10
N VAL A 11 -15.14 8.26 9.11
CA VAL A 11 -15.56 8.89 10.37
C VAL A 11 -16.16 10.27 10.12
N LYS A 12 -15.49 11.10 9.31
CA LYS A 12 -16.01 12.44 8.91
C LYS A 12 -17.33 12.37 8.15
N ALA A 13 -17.58 11.26 7.45
CA ALA A 13 -18.85 10.99 6.78
C ALA A 13 -19.94 10.41 7.72
N GLY A 14 -19.66 10.29 9.03
CA GLY A 14 -20.62 9.83 10.04
C GLY A 14 -20.62 8.32 10.30
N ALA A 15 -19.65 7.56 9.76
CA ALA A 15 -19.53 6.14 10.05
C ALA A 15 -18.84 5.89 11.41
N GLN A 16 -19.25 4.85 12.11
CA GLN A 16 -18.48 4.31 13.23
C GLN A 16 -17.40 3.39 12.67
N VAL A 17 -16.14 3.75 12.85
CA VAL A 17 -14.99 3.04 12.29
C VAL A 17 -14.13 2.48 13.41
N SER A 18 -13.58 1.28 13.19
CA SER A 18 -12.51 0.71 14.00
C SER A 18 -11.47 0.10 13.06
N LEU A 19 -10.20 0.27 13.35
CA LEU A 19 -9.12 -0.42 12.68
C LEU A 19 -8.75 -1.68 13.46
N PHE A 20 -8.59 -2.80 12.77
CA PHE A 20 -8.14 -4.05 13.37
C PHE A 20 -6.76 -4.43 12.85
N THR A 21 -5.85 -4.77 13.76
CA THR A 21 -4.57 -5.42 13.45
C THR A 21 -4.71 -6.92 13.70
N LEU A 22 -4.22 -7.77 12.79
CA LEU A 22 -4.28 -9.22 12.94
C LEU A 22 -3.24 -9.74 13.94
N GLU A 23 -2.08 -9.12 13.96
CA GLU A 23 -0.94 -9.50 14.78
C GLU A 23 -0.26 -8.25 15.34
N GLY A 24 0.24 -8.37 16.57
CA GLY A 24 1.01 -7.32 17.22
C GLY A 24 0.20 -6.12 17.69
N GLU A 25 0.86 -5.27 18.43
CA GLU A 25 0.35 -3.97 18.83
C GLU A 25 0.68 -2.93 17.75
N ALA A 26 -0.20 -1.95 17.62
CA ALA A 26 0.01 -0.86 16.68
C ALA A 26 0.91 0.22 17.33
N GLU A 27 2.20 -0.08 17.48
CA GLU A 27 3.18 0.83 18.11
C GLU A 27 3.26 2.21 17.43
N TRP A 28 2.89 2.26 16.15
CA TRP A 28 2.83 3.48 15.33
C TRP A 28 1.55 4.31 15.58
N TYR A 29 0.59 3.78 16.34
CA TYR A 29 -0.67 4.45 16.65
C TYR A 29 -0.56 5.13 18.01
N HIS A 30 -0.82 6.43 18.05
CA HIS A 30 -0.96 7.18 19.28
C HIS A 30 -2.43 7.57 19.46
N GLU A 31 -2.97 7.28 20.64
CA GLU A 31 -4.35 7.63 20.98
C GLU A 31 -4.54 9.15 20.84
N GLY A 32 -5.56 9.56 20.05
CA GLY A 32 -5.82 10.96 19.76
C GLY A 32 -5.33 11.47 18.40
N ASP A 33 -4.45 10.73 17.71
CA ASP A 33 -4.02 11.08 16.34
C ASP A 33 -5.14 10.86 15.31
N PHE A 34 -6.08 9.94 15.62
CA PHE A 34 -7.20 9.59 14.75
C PHE A 34 -8.50 9.52 15.54
N HIS A 35 -9.63 9.69 14.85
CA HIS A 35 -10.96 9.67 15.46
C HIS A 35 -11.61 8.28 15.44
N PHE A 36 -10.80 7.23 15.50
CA PHE A 36 -11.25 5.83 15.58
C PHE A 36 -10.29 4.99 16.41
N PRO A 37 -10.77 3.95 17.11
CA PRO A 37 -9.91 3.04 17.87
C PRO A 37 -9.15 2.08 16.95
N VAL A 38 -7.97 1.67 17.43
CA VAL A 38 -7.20 0.55 16.87
C VAL A 38 -7.26 -0.63 17.83
N LEU A 39 -7.71 -1.76 17.33
CA LEU A 39 -8.01 -2.96 18.13
C LEU A 39 -7.26 -4.17 17.58
N SER A 40 -6.90 -5.10 18.44
CA SER A 40 -6.37 -6.41 18.01
C SER A 40 -7.52 -7.30 17.52
N ALA A 41 -7.40 -7.84 16.31
CA ALA A 41 -8.40 -8.69 15.67
C ALA A 41 -8.18 -10.16 16.03
N GLU A 42 -8.28 -10.52 17.28
CA GLU A 42 -8.48 -11.93 17.61
C GLU A 42 -9.89 -12.32 17.19
N ARG A 43 -10.04 -13.37 16.38
CA ARG A 43 -11.34 -13.81 15.84
C ARG A 43 -12.40 -13.99 16.92
N GLU A 44 -12.00 -14.47 18.06
CA GLU A 44 -12.87 -14.74 19.21
C GLU A 44 -13.35 -13.47 19.92
N LYS A 45 -12.63 -12.37 19.76
CA LYS A 45 -12.95 -11.07 20.37
C LYS A 45 -13.86 -10.20 19.52
N LEU A 46 -14.10 -10.56 18.25
CA LEU A 46 -15.05 -9.82 17.42
C LEU A 46 -16.47 -10.03 17.91
N GLN A 47 -16.98 -9.11 18.71
CA GLN A 47 -18.35 -9.15 19.25
C GLN A 47 -19.30 -8.35 18.36
N GLY A 48 -20.54 -8.83 18.25
CA GLY A 48 -21.55 -8.18 17.42
C GLY A 48 -21.38 -8.42 15.92
N THR A 49 -22.03 -7.62 15.11
CA THR A 49 -21.97 -7.66 13.64
C THR A 49 -21.42 -6.36 13.09
N LEU A 50 -20.60 -6.46 12.04
CA LEU A 50 -20.11 -5.33 11.28
C LEU A 50 -20.90 -5.19 9.99
N ASP A 51 -21.31 -3.97 9.67
CA ASP A 51 -21.99 -3.69 8.40
C ASP A 51 -21.05 -3.81 7.20
N LEU A 52 -19.79 -3.39 7.38
CA LEU A 52 -18.75 -3.44 6.36
C LEU A 52 -17.40 -3.73 7.01
N ALA A 53 -16.62 -4.61 6.40
CA ALA A 53 -15.19 -4.70 6.65
C ALA A 53 -14.41 -4.55 5.34
N VAL A 54 -13.27 -3.86 5.42
CA VAL A 54 -12.35 -3.65 4.30
C VAL A 54 -11.02 -4.28 4.66
N ALA A 55 -10.68 -5.39 4.00
CA ALA A 55 -9.36 -5.98 4.07
C ALA A 55 -8.36 -5.12 3.28
N THR A 56 -7.13 -4.99 3.77
CA THR A 56 -6.10 -4.16 3.15
C THR A 56 -4.85 -4.94 2.71
N MET A 57 -4.84 -6.24 2.99
CA MET A 57 -3.78 -7.18 2.63
C MET A 57 -4.36 -8.61 2.53
N TRP A 58 -3.70 -9.52 1.84
CA TRP A 58 -4.18 -10.86 1.57
C TRP A 58 -4.58 -11.65 2.83
N ASN A 59 -3.75 -11.61 3.89
CA ASN A 59 -4.07 -12.28 5.16
C ASN A 59 -5.28 -11.66 5.88
N THR A 60 -5.46 -10.34 5.78
CA THR A 60 -6.67 -9.69 6.29
C THR A 60 -7.89 -10.03 5.45
N ALA A 61 -7.71 -10.28 4.14
CA ALA A 61 -8.80 -10.72 3.27
C ALA A 61 -9.33 -12.11 3.66
N GLU A 62 -8.45 -13.05 4.02
CA GLU A 62 -8.85 -14.36 4.54
C GLU A 62 -9.64 -14.23 5.85
N PHE A 63 -9.18 -13.37 6.76
CA PHE A 63 -9.89 -13.11 8.01
C PHE A 63 -11.30 -12.56 7.76
N VAL A 64 -11.44 -11.58 6.88
CA VAL A 64 -12.72 -10.97 6.53
C VAL A 64 -13.62 -11.98 5.82
N GLU A 65 -13.08 -12.77 4.91
CA GLU A 65 -13.82 -13.79 4.16
C GLU A 65 -14.45 -14.83 5.08
N GLN A 66 -13.69 -15.33 6.03
CA GLN A 66 -14.13 -16.40 6.93
C GLN A 66 -15.12 -15.93 8.03
N SER A 67 -15.25 -14.63 8.27
CA SER A 67 -16.13 -14.13 9.33
C SER A 67 -17.59 -14.09 8.91
N SER A 68 -18.45 -14.80 9.65
CA SER A 68 -19.91 -14.72 9.50
C SER A 68 -20.54 -13.47 10.13
N LYS A 69 -19.76 -12.71 10.89
CA LYS A 69 -20.21 -11.49 11.59
C LYS A 69 -20.11 -10.23 10.72
N ILE A 70 -19.65 -10.34 9.48
CA ILE A 70 -19.46 -9.24 8.55
C ILE A 70 -20.49 -9.34 7.43
N ARG A 71 -21.33 -8.30 7.29
CA ARG A 71 -22.41 -8.27 6.31
C ARG A 71 -21.89 -8.00 4.89
N LYS A 72 -21.04 -6.97 4.72
CA LYS A 72 -20.41 -6.60 3.46
C LYS A 72 -18.90 -6.73 3.59
N LYS A 73 -18.27 -7.34 2.61
CA LYS A 73 -16.85 -7.65 2.63
C LYS A 73 -16.19 -7.01 1.42
N LYS A 74 -15.15 -6.22 1.66
CA LYS A 74 -14.35 -5.62 0.59
C LYS A 74 -12.88 -5.94 0.78
N TYR A 75 -12.18 -6.11 -0.33
CA TYR A 75 -10.73 -6.24 -0.34
C TYR A 75 -10.13 -5.10 -1.17
N LEU A 76 -9.39 -4.23 -0.50
CA LEU A 76 -8.62 -3.15 -1.12
C LEU A 76 -7.28 -3.70 -1.60
N VAL A 77 -7.23 -4.11 -2.85
CA VAL A 77 -6.01 -4.62 -3.50
C VAL A 77 -5.15 -3.44 -3.93
N GLN A 78 -4.02 -3.26 -3.27
CA GLN A 78 -3.13 -2.13 -3.47
C GLN A 78 -1.91 -2.48 -4.33
N ASN A 79 -1.57 -3.76 -4.43
CA ASN A 79 -0.43 -4.26 -5.19
C ASN A 79 -0.63 -5.73 -5.59
N PHE A 80 0.26 -6.25 -6.43
CA PHE A 80 0.38 -7.67 -6.70
C PHE A 80 1.17 -8.34 -5.56
N GLU A 81 0.46 -8.66 -4.46
CA GLU A 81 1.06 -9.10 -3.19
C GLU A 81 1.75 -10.48 -3.31
N VAL A 82 1.40 -11.27 -4.32
CA VAL A 82 2.11 -12.51 -4.66
C VAL A 82 3.61 -12.24 -4.91
N GLY A 83 3.94 -11.07 -5.45
CA GLY A 83 5.31 -10.65 -5.71
C GLY A 83 6.14 -10.32 -4.46
N PHE A 84 5.51 -10.23 -3.28
CA PHE A 84 6.24 -9.99 -2.03
C PHE A 84 7.00 -11.23 -1.54
N TYR A 85 6.70 -12.39 -2.09
CA TYR A 85 7.27 -13.66 -1.66
C TYR A 85 8.14 -14.29 -2.76
N PRO A 86 9.26 -14.93 -2.40
CA PRO A 86 10.14 -15.55 -3.37
C PRO A 86 9.44 -16.71 -4.10
N PRO A 87 9.87 -17.06 -5.34
CA PRO A 87 9.38 -18.22 -6.05
C PRO A 87 9.46 -19.48 -5.18
N GLY A 88 8.41 -20.32 -5.23
CA GLY A 88 8.31 -21.56 -4.43
C GLY A 88 7.75 -21.37 -3.02
N SER A 89 7.59 -20.14 -2.55
CA SER A 89 6.97 -19.88 -1.24
C SER A 89 5.49 -20.31 -1.21
N PRO A 90 5.02 -21.04 -0.17
CA PRO A 90 3.60 -21.36 -0.01
C PRO A 90 2.71 -20.13 0.13
N TYR A 91 3.25 -19.03 0.61
CA TYR A 91 2.53 -17.75 0.70
C TYR A 91 2.11 -17.20 -0.67
N ARG A 92 2.82 -17.54 -1.75
CA ARG A 92 2.40 -17.16 -3.10
C ARG A 92 1.07 -17.81 -3.48
N ILE A 93 0.88 -19.06 -3.10
CA ILE A 93 -0.37 -19.81 -3.36
C ILE A 93 -1.51 -19.21 -2.52
N ALA A 94 -1.29 -19.02 -1.23
CA ALA A 94 -2.27 -18.43 -0.32
C ALA A 94 -2.70 -17.03 -0.81
N THR A 95 -1.73 -16.16 -1.09
CA THR A 95 -2.00 -14.81 -1.60
C THR A 95 -2.77 -14.84 -2.93
N SER A 96 -2.35 -15.68 -3.87
CA SER A 96 -3.04 -15.83 -5.17
C SER A 96 -4.49 -16.30 -5.01
N ALA A 97 -4.78 -17.17 -4.04
CA ALA A 97 -6.12 -17.66 -3.76
C ALA A 97 -7.06 -16.52 -3.30
N THR A 98 -6.54 -15.49 -2.62
CA THR A 98 -7.37 -14.37 -2.13
C THR A 98 -7.93 -13.49 -3.26
N TYR A 99 -7.35 -13.55 -4.45
CA TYR A 99 -7.88 -12.81 -5.60
C TYR A 99 -9.07 -13.51 -6.29
N ARG A 100 -9.44 -14.72 -5.83
CA ARG A 100 -10.58 -15.52 -6.35
C ARG A 100 -11.44 -16.07 -5.22
N MET A 101 -11.72 -15.25 -4.21
CA MET A 101 -12.54 -15.70 -3.09
C MET A 101 -13.98 -16.01 -3.53
N ARG A 102 -14.54 -17.10 -2.99
CA ARG A 102 -15.88 -17.58 -3.36
C ARG A 102 -17.02 -16.86 -2.66
N SER A 103 -16.75 -16.28 -1.50
CA SER A 103 -17.76 -15.48 -0.80
C SER A 103 -18.02 -14.15 -1.54
N PRO A 104 -19.11 -13.45 -1.27
CA PRO A 104 -19.41 -12.18 -1.91
C PRO A 104 -18.42 -11.09 -1.46
N MET A 105 -17.13 -11.27 -1.82
CA MET A 105 -16.07 -10.30 -1.63
C MET A 105 -16.09 -9.32 -2.79
N GLU A 106 -16.27 -8.05 -2.50
CA GLU A 106 -16.13 -6.99 -3.49
C GLU A 106 -14.68 -6.50 -3.51
N TYR A 107 -14.08 -6.47 -4.69
CA TYR A 107 -12.71 -6.01 -4.86
C TYR A 107 -12.68 -4.53 -5.22
N VAL A 108 -11.79 -3.81 -4.56
CA VAL A 108 -11.49 -2.39 -4.81
C VAL A 108 -10.00 -2.28 -5.06
N THR A 109 -9.59 -1.45 -6.01
CA THR A 109 -8.17 -1.24 -6.30
C THR A 109 -7.83 0.20 -6.59
N ILE A 110 -6.59 0.58 -6.30
CA ILE A 110 -6.09 1.95 -6.44
C ILE A 110 -5.50 2.26 -7.82
N SER A 111 -5.31 1.25 -8.67
CA SER A 111 -4.67 1.43 -9.97
C SER A 111 -5.36 0.68 -11.10
N LYS A 112 -5.30 1.24 -12.30
CA LYS A 112 -5.76 0.58 -13.53
C LYS A 112 -4.96 -0.68 -13.84
N TRP A 113 -3.68 -0.71 -13.47
CA TRP A 113 -2.84 -1.88 -13.60
C TRP A 113 -3.37 -3.05 -12.75
N CYS A 114 -3.65 -2.81 -11.45
CA CYS A 114 -4.25 -3.84 -10.60
C CYS A 114 -5.62 -4.29 -11.12
N GLN A 115 -6.46 -3.36 -11.57
CA GLN A 115 -7.77 -3.68 -12.13
C GLN A 115 -7.67 -4.59 -13.35
N ASN A 116 -6.71 -4.33 -14.23
CA ASN A 116 -6.50 -5.11 -15.45
C ASN A 116 -6.03 -6.53 -15.15
N TRP A 117 -4.95 -6.70 -14.36
CA TRP A 117 -4.48 -8.07 -14.09
C TRP A 117 -5.46 -8.88 -13.23
N LEU A 118 -6.22 -8.28 -12.30
CA LEU A 118 -7.30 -8.98 -11.59
C LEU A 118 -8.32 -9.54 -12.58
N ARG A 119 -8.72 -8.77 -13.56
CA ARG A 119 -9.67 -9.21 -14.59
C ARG A 119 -9.07 -10.25 -15.53
N GLU A 120 -7.85 -10.02 -16.01
CA GLU A 120 -7.23 -10.85 -17.05
C GLU A 120 -6.69 -12.19 -16.52
N GLU A 121 -6.07 -12.17 -15.35
CA GLU A 121 -5.43 -13.38 -14.79
C GLU A 121 -6.30 -14.11 -13.77
N TYR A 122 -7.15 -13.39 -13.05
CA TYR A 122 -7.98 -13.95 -11.98
C TYR A 122 -9.47 -13.99 -12.31
N HIS A 123 -9.89 -13.39 -13.42
CA HIS A 123 -11.31 -13.26 -13.81
C HIS A 123 -12.15 -12.59 -12.72
N THR A 124 -11.55 -11.63 -12.02
CA THR A 124 -12.13 -10.93 -10.88
C THR A 124 -12.32 -9.45 -11.23
N GLU A 125 -13.57 -9.00 -11.15
CA GLU A 125 -13.89 -7.60 -11.34
C GLU A 125 -13.58 -6.79 -10.08
N ALA A 126 -12.96 -5.63 -10.27
CA ALA A 126 -12.62 -4.71 -9.18
C ALA A 126 -13.07 -3.27 -9.49
N VAL A 127 -13.56 -2.59 -8.48
CA VAL A 127 -13.87 -1.16 -8.60
C VAL A 127 -12.56 -0.36 -8.52
N TYR A 128 -12.32 0.51 -9.51
CA TYR A 128 -11.18 1.41 -9.49
C TYR A 128 -11.47 2.63 -8.61
N LEU A 129 -10.71 2.79 -7.54
CA LEU A 129 -10.76 3.91 -6.60
C LEU A 129 -9.35 4.46 -6.39
N PRO A 130 -8.93 5.48 -7.16
CA PRO A 130 -7.58 6.02 -7.04
C PRO A 130 -7.37 6.69 -5.69
N ASN A 131 -6.13 6.61 -5.19
CA ASN A 131 -5.75 7.36 -4.01
C ASN A 131 -5.81 8.86 -4.29
N GLY A 132 -6.42 9.61 -3.38
CA GLY A 132 -6.40 11.06 -3.40
C GLY A 132 -5.10 11.63 -2.84
N ILE A 133 -4.80 12.86 -3.22
CA ILE A 133 -3.72 13.67 -2.62
C ILE A 133 -4.37 14.94 -2.09
N ASP A 134 -4.09 15.27 -0.84
CA ASP A 134 -4.54 16.54 -0.26
C ASP A 134 -3.64 17.69 -0.76
N PRO A 135 -4.17 18.61 -1.58
CA PRO A 135 -3.37 19.69 -2.15
C PRO A 135 -2.90 20.71 -1.09
N SER A 136 -3.47 20.72 0.10
CA SER A 136 -3.01 21.60 1.20
C SER A 136 -1.64 21.16 1.72
N PHE A 137 -1.35 19.85 1.74
CA PHE A 137 -0.05 19.33 2.09
C PHE A 137 0.95 19.35 0.94
N TYR A 138 0.45 19.32 -0.31
CA TYR A 138 1.27 19.25 -1.52
C TYR A 138 0.91 20.40 -2.48
N PRO A 139 1.17 21.66 -2.09
CA PRO A 139 0.84 22.78 -2.95
C PRO A 139 1.64 22.70 -4.25
N LYS A 140 0.96 22.94 -5.36
CA LYS A 140 1.62 23.02 -6.67
C LYS A 140 2.54 24.22 -6.68
N ARG A 141 3.84 23.98 -6.78
CA ARG A 141 4.86 25.02 -6.94
C ARG A 141 5.29 25.09 -8.39
N GLY A 142 5.65 26.29 -8.87
CA GLY A 142 6.31 26.46 -10.15
C GLY A 142 7.61 25.65 -10.19
N ARG A 143 7.94 25.10 -11.34
CA ARG A 143 9.25 24.45 -11.55
C ARG A 143 10.25 25.51 -11.93
N ASP A 144 11.32 25.62 -11.16
CA ASP A 144 12.52 26.31 -11.56
C ASP A 144 13.46 25.26 -12.20
N LEU A 145 13.71 25.40 -13.49
CA LEU A 145 14.62 24.53 -14.23
C LEU A 145 15.99 25.18 -14.44
N GLN A 146 16.29 26.24 -13.71
CA GLN A 146 17.63 26.82 -13.71
C GLN A 146 18.58 25.96 -12.90
N GLY A 147 19.80 25.78 -13.39
CA GLY A 147 20.81 24.90 -12.77
C GLY A 147 20.60 23.44 -13.11
N LYS A 148 21.13 22.56 -12.26
CA LYS A 148 21.01 21.10 -12.45
C LYS A 148 19.58 20.63 -12.21
N ILE A 149 19.12 19.75 -13.08
CA ILE A 149 17.81 19.09 -12.93
C ILE A 149 17.94 18.01 -11.83
N ARG A 150 17.08 18.07 -10.83
CA ARG A 150 17.05 17.10 -9.73
C ARG A 150 16.23 15.89 -10.14
N ILE A 151 16.86 14.72 -10.03
CA ILE A 151 16.19 13.42 -10.19
C ILE A 151 16.10 12.80 -8.82
N LEU A 152 14.88 12.56 -8.34
CA LEU A 152 14.62 11.85 -7.10
C LEU A 152 14.38 10.37 -7.40
N ILE A 153 15.21 9.51 -6.83
CA ILE A 153 15.00 8.05 -6.78
C ILE A 153 14.46 7.74 -5.39
N GLU A 154 13.31 7.08 -5.32
CA GLU A 154 12.68 6.64 -4.07
C GLU A 154 12.55 5.12 -4.05
N GLY A 155 12.90 4.52 -2.92
CA GLY A 155 12.69 3.09 -2.66
C GLY A 155 13.75 2.51 -1.76
N ASP A 156 13.41 1.39 -1.11
CA ASP A 156 14.34 0.63 -0.30
C ASP A 156 15.23 -0.25 -1.20
N CYS A 157 16.52 0.03 -1.24
CA CYS A 157 17.47 -0.72 -2.05
C CYS A 157 17.75 -2.15 -1.55
N SER A 158 17.31 -2.49 -0.33
CA SER A 158 17.35 -3.86 0.20
C SER A 158 16.15 -4.69 -0.26
N ALA A 159 15.09 -4.04 -0.73
CA ALA A 159 13.87 -4.68 -1.20
C ALA A 159 13.94 -4.94 -2.72
N GLU A 160 14.23 -6.17 -3.11
CA GLU A 160 14.43 -6.58 -4.51
C GLU A 160 13.30 -6.14 -5.44
N HIS A 161 12.04 -6.25 -4.98
CA HIS A 161 10.87 -5.87 -5.76
C HIS A 161 10.74 -4.35 -6.02
N LYS A 162 11.52 -3.51 -5.33
CA LYS A 162 11.59 -2.05 -5.59
C LYS A 162 12.52 -1.72 -6.76
N ASN A 163 13.40 -2.64 -7.11
CA ASN A 163 14.32 -2.52 -8.24
C ASN A 163 15.10 -1.19 -8.31
N VAL A 164 15.53 -0.71 -7.15
CA VAL A 164 16.25 0.57 -7.03
C VAL A 164 17.58 0.53 -7.79
N ASP A 165 18.24 -0.63 -7.83
CA ASP A 165 19.48 -0.84 -8.57
C ASP A 165 19.35 -0.45 -10.05
N GLU A 166 18.23 -0.80 -10.69
CA GLU A 166 17.99 -0.44 -12.10
C GLU A 166 17.87 1.06 -12.29
N SER A 167 17.20 1.74 -11.37
CA SER A 167 17.09 3.21 -11.41
C SER A 167 18.47 3.87 -11.36
N PHE A 168 19.38 3.36 -10.52
CA PHE A 168 20.75 3.87 -10.44
C PHE A 168 21.56 3.55 -11.69
N ARG A 169 21.45 2.35 -12.28
CA ARG A 169 22.10 2.03 -13.57
C ARG A 169 21.65 2.96 -14.71
N ILE A 170 20.38 3.37 -14.70
CA ILE A 170 19.86 4.30 -15.69
C ILE A 170 20.48 5.69 -15.51
N VAL A 171 20.49 6.21 -14.27
CA VAL A 171 21.00 7.58 -14.04
C VAL A 171 22.51 7.69 -14.18
N GLU A 172 23.28 6.60 -14.04
CA GLU A 172 24.72 6.57 -14.34
C GLU A 172 25.05 6.94 -15.82
N GLN A 173 24.08 6.73 -16.71
CA GLN A 173 24.24 7.05 -18.15
C GLN A 173 23.94 8.52 -18.46
N LEU A 174 23.48 9.30 -17.49
CA LEU A 174 23.13 10.70 -17.67
C LEU A 174 24.35 11.63 -17.57
N ASP A 175 24.26 12.74 -18.25
CA ASP A 175 25.25 13.83 -18.17
C ASP A 175 25.20 14.50 -16.79
N LEU A 176 26.20 14.23 -16.01
CA LEU A 176 26.33 14.61 -14.61
C LEU A 176 26.51 16.11 -14.37
N GLU A 177 26.86 16.86 -15.39
CA GLU A 177 26.91 18.32 -15.34
C GLU A 177 25.49 18.93 -15.38
N LYS A 178 24.51 18.18 -15.90
CA LYS A 178 23.11 18.61 -16.03
C LYS A 178 22.19 18.09 -14.95
N PHE A 179 22.58 17.02 -14.24
CA PHE A 179 21.69 16.33 -13.30
C PHE A 179 22.31 16.24 -11.91
N GLU A 180 21.44 16.34 -10.91
CA GLU A 180 21.70 16.09 -9.48
C GLU A 180 20.83 14.91 -9.04
N ILE A 181 21.43 13.87 -8.47
CA ILE A 181 20.73 12.64 -8.07
C ILE A 181 20.45 12.68 -6.58
N TRP A 182 19.18 12.69 -6.25
CA TRP A 182 18.70 12.59 -4.88
C TRP A 182 18.14 11.21 -4.64
N TYR A 183 18.50 10.60 -3.51
CA TYR A 183 17.98 9.30 -3.12
C TYR A 183 17.22 9.42 -1.81
N MET A 184 16.03 8.84 -1.76
CA MET A 184 15.20 8.75 -0.57
C MET A 184 14.87 7.29 -0.29
N SER A 185 15.17 6.83 0.94
CA SER A 185 14.85 5.47 1.37
C SER A 185 14.24 5.49 2.76
N TYR A 186 13.17 4.70 2.92
CA TYR A 186 12.55 4.48 4.22
C TYR A 186 13.43 3.60 5.13
N ASN A 187 14.10 2.60 4.54
CA ASN A 187 14.87 1.61 5.28
C ASN A 187 16.01 1.09 4.39
N GLY A 188 17.17 1.55 4.59
CA GLY A 188 18.34 1.11 3.83
C GLY A 188 19.17 2.29 3.36
N ASN A 189 20.48 2.15 3.54
CA ASN A 189 21.47 3.10 3.09
C ASN A 189 21.81 2.89 1.61
N PRO A 190 22.23 3.93 0.88
CA PRO A 190 22.67 3.78 -0.49
C PRO A 190 23.84 2.79 -0.58
N LYS A 191 23.83 1.92 -1.59
CA LYS A 191 24.96 1.04 -1.88
C LYS A 191 26.18 1.86 -2.30
N SER A 192 27.37 1.36 -2.05
CA SER A 192 28.63 2.08 -2.31
C SER A 192 28.82 2.50 -3.78
N TRP A 193 28.19 1.82 -4.72
CA TRP A 193 28.26 2.12 -6.14
C TRP A 193 27.17 3.10 -6.61
N TYR A 194 26.19 3.41 -5.74
CA TYR A 194 25.16 4.41 -6.09
C TYR A 194 25.79 5.80 -6.11
N ARG A 195 25.63 6.49 -7.21
CA ARG A 195 25.91 7.91 -7.25
C ARG A 195 24.75 8.66 -6.62
N VAL A 196 24.98 9.23 -5.47
CA VAL A 196 24.01 10.01 -4.71
C VAL A 196 24.62 11.36 -4.36
N ASP A 197 24.05 12.44 -4.86
CA ASP A 197 24.44 13.80 -4.50
C ASP A 197 23.77 14.22 -3.17
N ARG A 198 22.59 13.70 -2.89
CA ARG A 198 21.88 13.92 -1.63
C ARG A 198 21.08 12.68 -1.21
N PHE A 199 21.27 12.22 0.03
CA PHE A 199 20.48 11.18 0.69
C PHE A 199 19.47 11.82 1.67
N LEU A 200 18.20 11.36 1.67
CA LEU A 200 17.06 11.89 2.43
C LEU A 200 16.45 10.81 3.32
#